data_ade0bee1815dcc84854042c5db7718f7
#
_entry.id   ade0bee1815dcc84854042c5db7718f7
#
_cell.length_a   1.000
_cell.length_b   1.000
_cell.length_c   1.000
_cell.angle_alpha   90.00
_cell.angle_beta   90.00
_cell.angle_gamma   90.00
#
_symmetry.space_group_name_H-M   'P 1'
#
loop_
_entity.id
_entity.type
_entity.pdbx_description
1 polymer ?
#
loop_
_entity_poly.entity_id
_entity_poly.type
_entity_poly.pdbx_seq_one_letter_code
_entity_poly.pdbx_strand_id
1 'polypeptide(L)'
;MNDLLEVRNVSVSFDGFKAINSLSWSIGYPELRAIIGPNGAGKTTLMDIITGKTKADSGKVLWDEVAIPLTQKSEYQIAKLGIGRKFQRPTIFEEQSVEENIIISLKNNRGFFATLTYKYTDQEKIRVGEIASTIKLTSLLSKKAGELSHGQKQWLEIGMLLSQDPKLLLIDEPAAGMTTKERNMTVQLLRDLSKTKSIIVVEHDMDFIRNLGCRVTVLHEGSVLAEGSIDHVSKNKEVVEVYLGR
;
A
#
# COMPACT_ATOMS: atom_id res chain seq x y z
N MET A 1 11.29 14.46 -12.99
CA MET A 1 10.74 13.99 -11.70
C MET A 1 11.67 12.89 -11.25
N ASN A 2 12.14 12.95 -10.01
CA ASN A 2 12.98 11.85 -9.50
C ASN A 2 12.05 10.74 -9.03
N ASP A 3 12.35 9.50 -9.43
CA ASP A 3 11.58 8.32 -9.00
C ASP A 3 11.80 8.08 -7.51
N LEU A 4 10.72 7.87 -6.75
CA LEU A 4 10.78 7.46 -5.34
C LEU A 4 11.20 6.01 -5.20
N LEU A 5 10.69 5.16 -6.09
CA LEU A 5 11.03 3.74 -6.16
C LEU A 5 11.27 3.36 -7.60
N GLU A 6 12.37 2.65 -7.84
CA GLU A 6 12.72 2.14 -9.16
C GLU A 6 13.04 0.65 -9.08
N VAL A 7 12.40 -0.12 -9.93
CA VAL A 7 12.63 -1.56 -10.14
C VAL A 7 13.36 -1.72 -11.47
N ARG A 8 14.56 -2.34 -11.46
CA ARG A 8 15.42 -2.50 -12.66
C ARG A 8 15.66 -3.97 -12.93
N ASN A 9 15.11 -4.48 -14.03
CA ASN A 9 15.33 -5.85 -14.54
C ASN A 9 15.19 -6.93 -13.46
N VAL A 10 14.20 -6.79 -12.58
CA VAL A 10 13.99 -7.73 -11.47
C VAL A 10 13.34 -9.01 -11.99
N SER A 11 13.89 -10.14 -11.57
CA SER A 11 13.28 -11.47 -11.79
C SER A 11 13.17 -12.24 -10.47
N VAL A 12 12.10 -13.01 -10.34
CA VAL A 12 11.84 -13.92 -9.21
C VAL A 12 11.18 -15.18 -9.75
N SER A 13 11.69 -16.33 -9.32
CA SER A 13 11.14 -17.64 -9.67
C SER A 13 10.79 -18.43 -8.40
N PHE A 14 9.69 -19.17 -8.44
CA PHE A 14 9.29 -20.13 -7.41
C PHE A 14 9.12 -21.49 -8.07
N ASP A 15 9.88 -22.49 -7.63
CA ASP A 15 9.83 -23.86 -8.14
C ASP A 15 9.88 -23.96 -9.70
N GLY A 16 10.69 -23.12 -10.32
CA GLY A 16 10.84 -23.04 -11.77
C GLY A 16 9.83 -22.15 -12.51
N PHE A 17 8.79 -21.68 -11.82
CA PHE A 17 7.83 -20.72 -12.36
C PHE A 17 8.33 -19.29 -12.16
N LYS A 18 8.46 -18.53 -13.24
CA LYS A 18 8.83 -17.11 -13.17
C LYS A 18 7.62 -16.25 -12.76
N ALA A 19 7.58 -15.84 -11.51
CA ALA A 19 6.54 -14.96 -10.99
C ALA A 19 6.77 -13.48 -11.37
N ILE A 20 8.04 -13.07 -11.50
CA ILE A 20 8.47 -11.77 -12.04
C ILE A 20 9.55 -12.06 -13.09
N ASN A 21 9.44 -11.44 -14.25
CA ASN A 21 10.29 -11.70 -15.41
C ASN A 21 10.87 -10.40 -15.97
N SER A 22 12.13 -10.10 -15.61
CA SER A 22 12.89 -8.92 -16.04
C SER A 22 12.09 -7.60 -15.92
N LEU A 23 11.31 -7.49 -14.86
CA LEU A 23 10.44 -6.34 -14.63
C LEU A 23 11.27 -5.08 -14.43
N SER A 24 10.96 -4.04 -15.23
CA SER A 24 11.46 -2.67 -15.02
C SER A 24 10.27 -1.73 -14.90
N TRP A 25 10.22 -0.99 -13.80
CA TRP A 25 9.09 -0.14 -13.46
C TRP A 25 9.48 0.89 -12.40
N SER A 26 8.80 2.05 -12.36
CA SER A 26 9.06 3.07 -11.36
C SER A 26 7.80 3.80 -10.91
N ILE A 27 7.87 4.44 -9.75
CA ILE A 27 6.86 5.37 -9.23
C ILE A 27 7.53 6.64 -8.70
N GLY A 28 6.95 7.79 -9.05
CA GLY A 28 7.38 9.12 -8.60
C GLY A 28 6.92 9.48 -7.19
N TYR A 29 7.19 10.73 -6.76
CA TYR A 29 6.74 11.28 -5.48
C TYR A 29 6.28 12.73 -5.63
N PRO A 30 5.04 13.05 -5.17
CA PRO A 30 3.96 12.14 -4.78
C PRO A 30 3.24 11.57 -6.01
N GLU A 31 2.77 10.32 -5.93
CA GLU A 31 2.04 9.68 -7.04
C GLU A 31 1.03 8.65 -6.54
N LEU A 32 -0.16 8.59 -7.16
CA LEU A 32 -1.12 7.49 -7.00
C LEU A 32 -1.05 6.58 -8.23
N ARG A 33 -0.73 5.31 -8.02
CA ARG A 33 -0.60 4.30 -9.07
C ARG A 33 -1.47 3.09 -8.75
N ALA A 34 -2.29 2.68 -9.70
CA ALA A 34 -2.97 1.39 -9.63
C ALA A 34 -2.17 0.31 -10.38
N ILE A 35 -2.05 -0.86 -9.79
CA ILE A 35 -1.49 -2.05 -10.44
C ILE A 35 -2.62 -3.06 -10.62
N ILE A 36 -2.86 -3.44 -11.86
CA ILE A 36 -3.89 -4.43 -12.25
C ILE A 36 -3.25 -5.59 -13.01
N GLY A 37 -4.00 -6.65 -13.20
CA GLY A 37 -3.57 -7.84 -13.95
C GLY A 37 -4.33 -9.08 -13.49
N PRO A 38 -4.34 -10.15 -14.27
CA PRO A 38 -4.98 -11.40 -13.88
C PRO A 38 -4.34 -12.04 -12.65
N ASN A 39 -4.97 -13.08 -12.12
CA ASN A 39 -4.36 -13.88 -11.07
C ASN A 39 -3.06 -14.51 -11.58
N GLY A 40 -2.01 -14.50 -10.75
CA GLY A 40 -0.69 -14.97 -11.17
C GLY A 40 0.15 -13.97 -11.97
N ALA A 41 -0.35 -12.76 -12.28
CA ALA A 41 0.40 -11.74 -13.03
C ALA A 41 1.64 -11.18 -12.31
N GLY A 42 1.87 -11.51 -11.03
CA GLY A 42 3.02 -11.06 -10.25
C GLY A 42 2.76 -9.86 -9.33
N LYS A 43 1.50 -9.38 -9.21
CA LYS A 43 1.15 -8.20 -8.41
C LYS A 43 1.59 -8.32 -6.95
N THR A 44 1.18 -9.36 -6.25
CA THR A 44 1.56 -9.62 -4.85
C THR A 44 3.06 -9.85 -4.70
N THR A 45 3.68 -10.57 -5.65
CA THR A 45 5.12 -10.81 -5.67
C THR A 45 5.90 -9.51 -5.80
N LEU A 46 5.44 -8.56 -6.65
CA LEU A 46 6.06 -7.24 -6.76
C LEU A 46 5.99 -6.48 -5.42
N MET A 47 4.83 -6.48 -4.74
CA MET A 47 4.70 -5.87 -3.42
C MET A 47 5.59 -6.57 -2.37
N ASP A 48 5.70 -7.90 -2.43
CA ASP A 48 6.55 -8.69 -1.54
C ASP A 48 8.05 -8.37 -1.76
N ILE A 49 8.46 -8.12 -3.00
CA ILE A 49 9.85 -7.69 -3.34
C ILE A 49 10.11 -6.28 -2.78
N ILE A 50 9.20 -5.34 -2.99
CA ILE A 50 9.34 -3.96 -2.52
C ILE A 50 9.46 -3.91 -1.00
N THR A 51 8.76 -4.79 -0.28
CA THR A 51 8.79 -4.85 1.19
C THR A 51 9.90 -5.74 1.75
N GLY A 52 10.65 -6.46 0.89
CA GLY A 52 11.75 -7.34 1.31
C GLY A 52 11.32 -8.72 1.81
N LYS A 53 10.01 -9.02 1.76
CA LYS A 53 9.45 -10.34 2.11
C LYS A 53 9.89 -11.43 1.12
N THR A 54 10.01 -11.05 -0.16
CA THR A 54 10.57 -11.91 -1.20
C THR A 54 11.86 -11.29 -1.72
N LYS A 55 12.92 -12.09 -1.83
CA LYS A 55 14.19 -11.66 -2.42
C LYS A 55 14.15 -11.87 -3.93
N ALA A 56 14.69 -10.89 -4.68
CA ALA A 56 14.85 -11.03 -6.12
C ALA A 56 16.03 -11.96 -6.44
N ASP A 57 15.85 -12.82 -7.46
CA ASP A 57 16.93 -13.68 -8.00
C ASP A 57 17.95 -12.83 -8.77
N SER A 58 17.45 -11.79 -9.45
CA SER A 58 18.28 -10.85 -10.21
C SER A 58 17.64 -9.47 -10.27
N GLY A 59 18.42 -8.47 -10.73
CA GLY A 59 17.96 -7.09 -10.81
C GLY A 59 18.14 -6.30 -9.51
N LYS A 60 17.56 -5.10 -9.45
CA LYS A 60 17.68 -4.18 -8.31
C LYS A 60 16.37 -3.47 -8.06
N VAL A 61 16.08 -3.23 -6.78
CA VAL A 61 15.02 -2.30 -6.35
C VAL A 61 15.70 -1.16 -5.61
N LEU A 62 15.54 0.05 -6.11
CA LEU A 62 16.21 1.25 -5.63
C LEU A 62 15.17 2.18 -5.00
N TRP A 63 15.51 2.74 -3.86
CA TRP A 63 14.65 3.60 -3.07
C TRP A 63 15.23 4.99 -2.93
N ASP A 64 14.39 6.00 -3.11
CA ASP A 64 14.69 7.42 -2.95
C ASP A 64 15.79 7.93 -3.91
N GLU A 65 16.00 9.23 -3.95
CA GLU A 65 16.97 9.91 -4.84
C GLU A 65 18.42 9.40 -4.68
N VAL A 66 18.74 8.90 -3.48
CA VAL A 66 20.07 8.32 -3.19
C VAL A 66 20.19 6.85 -3.61
N ALA A 67 19.18 6.31 -4.30
CA ALA A 67 19.20 4.96 -4.88
C ALA A 67 19.58 3.83 -3.88
N ILE A 68 18.98 3.85 -2.69
CA ILE A 68 19.21 2.85 -1.64
C ILE A 68 18.75 1.47 -2.14
N PRO A 69 19.60 0.43 -2.20
CA PRO A 69 19.20 -0.89 -2.67
C PRO A 69 18.32 -1.60 -1.60
N LEU A 70 17.03 -1.81 -1.90
CA LEU A 70 16.11 -2.53 -1.01
C LEU A 70 16.37 -4.03 -0.98
N THR A 71 16.88 -4.60 -2.06
CA THR A 71 17.16 -6.05 -2.20
C THR A 71 18.13 -6.59 -1.15
N GLN A 72 18.91 -5.71 -0.50
CA GLN A 72 19.89 -6.04 0.55
C GLN A 72 19.38 -5.77 1.97
N LYS A 73 18.12 -5.32 2.12
CA LYS A 73 17.55 -4.91 3.41
C LYS A 73 16.53 -5.93 3.91
N SER A 74 16.37 -5.96 5.25
CA SER A 74 15.27 -6.68 5.90
C SER A 74 13.97 -5.88 5.82
N GLU A 75 12.82 -6.56 5.98
CA GLU A 75 11.49 -5.93 6.02
C GLU A 75 11.45 -4.76 7.04
N TYR A 76 12.02 -4.97 8.23
CA TYR A 76 12.12 -3.94 9.26
C TYR A 76 12.90 -2.70 8.81
N GLN A 77 14.04 -2.90 8.13
CA GLN A 77 14.85 -1.79 7.61
C GLN A 77 14.09 -1.03 6.51
N ILE A 78 13.36 -1.75 5.66
CA ILE A 78 12.55 -1.17 4.59
C ILE A 78 11.39 -0.36 5.18
N ALA A 79 10.70 -0.89 6.19
CA ALA A 79 9.65 -0.15 6.88
C ALA A 79 10.18 1.16 7.51
N LYS A 80 11.39 1.12 8.09
CA LYS A 80 12.05 2.33 8.64
C LYS A 80 12.41 3.38 7.58
N LEU A 81 12.61 2.99 6.32
CA LEU A 81 12.82 3.92 5.21
C LEU A 81 11.54 4.65 4.80
N GLY A 82 10.39 4.26 5.34
CA GLY A 82 9.10 4.88 5.06
C GLY A 82 8.27 4.16 3.99
N ILE A 83 8.44 2.86 3.85
CA ILE A 83 7.58 2.00 3.02
C ILE A 83 6.60 1.28 3.95
N GLY A 84 5.31 1.62 3.87
CA GLY A 84 4.24 0.97 4.62
C GLY A 84 3.43 0.05 3.74
N ARG A 85 3.07 -1.15 4.23
CA ARG A 85 2.19 -2.08 3.51
C ARG A 85 1.02 -2.49 4.36
N LYS A 86 -0.19 -2.36 3.79
CA LYS A 86 -1.40 -2.98 4.29
C LYS A 86 -1.50 -4.40 3.75
N PHE A 87 -1.52 -5.37 4.65
CA PHE A 87 -1.70 -6.78 4.30
C PHE A 87 -3.18 -7.12 4.10
N GLN A 88 -3.47 -8.22 3.40
CA GLN A 88 -4.85 -8.68 3.16
C GLN A 88 -5.55 -9.13 4.46
N ARG A 89 -4.80 -9.69 5.43
CA ARG A 89 -5.37 -10.06 6.74
C ARG A 89 -5.40 -8.84 7.64
N PRO A 90 -6.54 -8.58 8.34
CA PRO A 90 -6.63 -7.49 9.29
C PRO A 90 -5.53 -7.58 10.36
N THR A 91 -4.89 -6.44 10.63
CA THR A 91 -3.81 -6.33 11.63
C THR A 91 -4.24 -5.50 12.84
N ILE A 92 -5.55 -5.23 12.97
CA ILE A 92 -6.13 -4.45 14.08
C ILE A 92 -6.27 -5.30 15.34
N PHE A 93 -6.12 -4.65 16.48
CA PHE A 93 -6.40 -5.23 17.80
C PHE A 93 -7.89 -5.03 18.11
N GLU A 94 -8.70 -6.05 17.85
CA GLU A 94 -10.17 -5.94 17.89
C GLU A 94 -10.74 -5.59 19.28
N GLU A 95 -10.08 -6.05 20.35
CA GLU A 95 -10.49 -5.76 21.74
C GLU A 95 -10.10 -4.34 22.21
N GLN A 96 -9.18 -3.69 21.50
CA GLN A 96 -8.74 -2.34 21.78
C GLN A 96 -9.63 -1.31 21.07
N SER A 97 -9.68 -0.09 21.60
CA SER A 97 -10.35 1.02 20.93
C SER A 97 -9.64 1.45 19.64
N VAL A 98 -10.31 2.22 18.80
CA VAL A 98 -9.71 2.86 17.60
C VAL A 98 -8.52 3.71 18.02
N GLU A 99 -8.65 4.50 19.10
CA GLU A 99 -7.57 5.34 19.63
C GLU A 99 -6.35 4.51 20.02
N GLU A 100 -6.55 3.43 20.80
CA GLU A 100 -5.47 2.55 21.24
C GLU A 100 -4.76 1.88 20.08
N ASN A 101 -5.48 1.42 19.04
CA ASN A 101 -4.88 0.87 17.83
C ASN A 101 -3.93 1.88 17.14
N ILE A 102 -4.35 3.15 17.03
CA ILE A 102 -3.51 4.21 16.46
C ILE A 102 -2.31 4.48 17.36
N ILE A 103 -2.50 4.58 18.69
CA ILE A 103 -1.41 4.80 19.67
C ILE A 103 -0.34 3.69 19.59
N ILE A 104 -0.77 2.43 19.60
CA ILE A 104 0.14 1.28 19.51
C ILE A 104 1.00 1.34 18.23
N SER A 105 0.46 1.94 17.17
CA SER A 105 1.10 2.06 15.86
C SER A 105 1.99 3.29 15.72
N LEU A 106 1.99 4.24 16.66
CA LEU A 106 2.82 5.45 16.59
C LEU A 106 4.31 5.11 16.50
N LYS A 107 5.04 5.94 15.75
CA LYS A 107 6.50 5.84 15.61
C LYS A 107 7.21 6.35 16.86
N ASN A 108 7.29 5.51 17.89
CA ASN A 108 7.91 5.84 19.18
C ASN A 108 9.21 5.09 19.41
N ASN A 109 10.04 5.61 20.31
CA ASN A 109 11.21 4.90 20.80
C ASN A 109 10.76 3.75 21.73
N ARG A 110 10.66 2.53 21.20
CA ARG A 110 10.15 1.32 21.89
C ARG A 110 11.25 0.58 22.67
N GLY A 111 12.20 1.28 23.26
CA GLY A 111 13.14 0.66 24.20
C GLY A 111 12.40 0.10 25.42
N PHE A 112 12.92 -1.01 26.00
CA PHE A 112 12.29 -1.69 27.13
C PHE A 112 11.92 -0.74 28.29
N PHE A 113 12.82 0.15 28.67
CA PHE A 113 12.59 1.14 29.74
C PHE A 113 11.58 2.23 29.33
N ALA A 114 11.56 2.63 28.05
CA ALA A 114 10.62 3.60 27.54
C ALA A 114 9.17 3.06 27.55
N THR A 115 9.00 1.75 27.35
CA THR A 115 7.68 1.09 27.36
C THR A 115 7.13 0.99 28.79
N LEU A 116 7.99 0.74 29.79
CA LEU A 116 7.58 0.66 31.22
C LEU A 116 7.14 2.00 31.81
N THR A 117 7.65 3.11 31.29
CA THR A 117 7.37 4.48 31.77
C THR A 117 6.56 5.30 30.78
N TYR A 118 5.98 4.65 29.76
CA TYR A 118 5.27 5.34 28.70
C TYR A 118 4.12 6.18 29.26
N LYS A 119 4.13 7.47 28.94
CA LYS A 119 3.04 8.39 29.19
C LYS A 119 2.60 8.97 27.85
N TYR A 120 1.33 8.87 27.59
CA TYR A 120 0.68 9.45 26.40
C TYR A 120 0.82 10.98 26.42
N THR A 121 1.61 11.50 25.51
CA THR A 121 1.94 12.93 25.44
C THR A 121 0.86 13.72 24.71
N ASP A 122 0.81 15.03 24.94
CA ASP A 122 -0.15 15.90 24.21
C ASP A 122 0.15 15.97 22.71
N GLN A 123 1.41 15.85 22.30
CA GLN A 123 1.78 15.74 20.87
C GLN A 123 1.23 14.46 20.23
N GLU A 124 1.29 13.34 20.93
CA GLU A 124 0.71 12.07 20.47
C GLU A 124 -0.81 12.15 20.38
N LYS A 125 -1.49 12.81 21.34
CA LYS A 125 -2.94 13.04 21.26
C LYS A 125 -3.33 13.84 20.02
N ILE A 126 -2.60 14.92 19.74
CA ILE A 126 -2.80 15.73 18.53
C ILE A 126 -2.62 14.83 17.29
N ARG A 127 -1.54 14.06 17.24
CA ARG A 127 -1.24 13.18 16.11
C ARG A 127 -2.31 12.11 15.89
N VAL A 128 -2.79 11.49 16.95
CA VAL A 128 -3.92 10.52 16.90
C VAL A 128 -5.19 11.19 16.38
N GLY A 129 -5.49 12.41 16.85
CA GLY A 129 -6.63 13.18 16.35
C GLY A 129 -6.54 13.52 14.86
N GLU A 130 -5.37 13.92 14.38
CA GLU A 130 -5.11 14.17 12.95
C GLU A 130 -5.31 12.91 12.09
N ILE A 131 -4.75 11.77 12.54
CA ILE A 131 -4.90 10.49 11.86
C ILE A 131 -6.36 10.07 11.83
N ALA A 132 -7.05 10.10 12.97
CA ALA A 132 -8.46 9.74 13.08
C ALA A 132 -9.35 10.62 12.18
N SER A 133 -9.05 11.92 12.09
CA SER A 133 -9.72 12.84 11.17
C SER A 133 -9.47 12.46 9.70
N THR A 134 -8.22 12.15 9.35
CA THR A 134 -7.83 11.74 8.00
C THR A 134 -8.59 10.48 7.56
N ILE A 135 -8.65 9.47 8.42
CA ILE A 135 -9.34 8.19 8.14
C ILE A 135 -10.84 8.22 8.45
N LYS A 136 -11.41 9.41 8.79
CA LYS A 136 -12.84 9.60 9.07
C LYS A 136 -13.40 8.79 10.26
N LEU A 137 -12.59 8.53 11.27
CA LEU A 137 -12.97 7.76 12.46
C LEU A 137 -12.96 8.59 13.76
N THR A 138 -12.91 9.93 13.70
CA THR A 138 -12.83 10.82 14.88
C THR A 138 -13.96 10.55 15.89
N SER A 139 -15.19 10.35 15.41
CA SER A 139 -16.36 10.09 16.28
C SER A 139 -16.37 8.67 16.87
N LEU A 140 -15.45 7.80 16.47
CA LEU A 140 -15.39 6.40 16.86
C LEU A 140 -14.12 6.07 17.66
N LEU A 141 -13.34 7.07 18.09
CA LEU A 141 -12.06 6.88 18.79
C LEU A 141 -12.18 5.96 20.01
N SER A 142 -13.22 6.10 20.81
CA SER A 142 -13.45 5.28 22.01
C SER A 142 -14.13 3.93 21.74
N LYS A 143 -14.53 3.68 20.48
CA LYS A 143 -15.22 2.43 20.11
C LYS A 143 -14.20 1.30 19.95
N LYS A 144 -14.55 0.07 20.38
CA LYS A 144 -13.72 -1.11 20.11
C LYS A 144 -13.59 -1.35 18.60
N ALA A 145 -12.37 -1.65 18.15
CA ALA A 145 -12.12 -1.88 16.73
C ALA A 145 -12.87 -3.08 16.16
N GLY A 146 -13.16 -4.09 16.99
CA GLY A 146 -13.97 -5.24 16.61
C GLY A 146 -15.40 -4.89 16.19
N GLU A 147 -15.97 -3.79 16.71
CA GLU A 147 -17.34 -3.32 16.42
C GLU A 147 -17.43 -2.42 15.18
N LEU A 148 -16.33 -2.14 14.53
CA LEU A 148 -16.29 -1.35 13.29
C LEU A 148 -16.85 -2.15 12.11
N SER A 149 -17.46 -1.45 11.14
CA SER A 149 -17.77 -2.06 9.84
C SER A 149 -16.49 -2.52 9.13
N HIS A 150 -16.63 -3.40 8.13
CA HIS A 150 -15.48 -3.86 7.37
C HIS A 150 -14.69 -2.68 6.76
N GLY A 151 -15.35 -1.74 6.13
CA GLY A 151 -14.71 -0.54 5.57
C GLY A 151 -14.01 0.32 6.61
N GLN A 152 -14.63 0.50 7.80
CA GLN A 152 -14.02 1.24 8.91
C GLN A 152 -12.78 0.53 9.45
N LYS A 153 -12.76 -0.81 9.52
CA LYS A 153 -11.57 -1.59 9.89
C LYS A 153 -10.44 -1.35 8.88
N GLN A 154 -10.75 -1.33 7.58
CA GLN A 154 -9.77 -1.02 6.53
C GLN A 154 -9.20 0.41 6.68
N TRP A 155 -10.03 1.40 7.01
CA TRP A 155 -9.56 2.77 7.25
C TRP A 155 -8.69 2.85 8.49
N LEU A 156 -9.03 2.12 9.56
CA LEU A 156 -8.20 2.04 10.77
C LEU A 156 -6.82 1.48 10.44
N GLU A 157 -6.72 0.42 9.63
CA GLU A 157 -5.43 -0.13 9.18
C GLU A 157 -4.59 0.89 8.40
N ILE A 158 -5.23 1.67 7.50
CA ILE A 158 -4.56 2.79 6.83
C ILE A 158 -4.07 3.81 7.86
N GLY A 159 -4.87 4.15 8.86
CA GLY A 159 -4.50 5.04 9.95
C GLY A 159 -3.30 4.54 10.75
N MET A 160 -3.27 3.26 11.07
CA MET A 160 -2.13 2.62 11.73
C MET A 160 -0.84 2.70 10.88
N LEU A 161 -0.94 2.56 9.57
CA LEU A 161 0.19 2.78 8.67
C LEU A 161 0.62 4.25 8.64
N LEU A 162 -0.33 5.19 8.58
CA LEU A 162 -0.04 6.63 8.60
C LEU A 162 0.67 7.07 9.88
N SER A 163 0.48 6.34 10.97
CA SER A 163 1.17 6.57 12.26
C SER A 163 2.68 6.40 12.17
N GLN A 164 3.17 5.64 11.18
CA GLN A 164 4.59 5.45 10.91
C GLN A 164 5.18 6.52 9.97
N ASP A 165 4.36 7.47 9.50
CA ASP A 165 4.70 8.51 8.55
C ASP A 165 5.41 7.98 7.28
N PRO A 166 4.79 7.06 6.53
CA PRO A 166 5.39 6.50 5.32
C PRO A 166 5.44 7.51 4.19
N LYS A 167 6.47 7.42 3.33
CA LYS A 167 6.54 8.09 2.02
C LYS A 167 5.78 7.31 0.96
N LEU A 168 5.80 5.97 1.04
CA LEU A 168 5.10 5.04 0.13
C LEU A 168 4.16 4.13 0.91
N LEU A 169 2.91 4.07 0.45
CA LEU A 169 1.90 3.13 0.93
C LEU A 169 1.62 2.07 -0.14
N LEU A 170 1.70 0.81 0.24
CA LEU A 170 1.30 -0.34 -0.57
C LEU A 170 -0.03 -0.87 -0.01
N ILE A 171 -1.10 -0.80 -0.81
CA ILE A 171 -2.45 -1.14 -0.37
C ILE A 171 -3.02 -2.20 -1.31
N ASP A 172 -3.30 -3.37 -0.76
CA ASP A 172 -3.81 -4.52 -1.49
C ASP A 172 -5.32 -4.64 -1.26
N GLU A 173 -6.10 -4.60 -2.35
CA GLU A 173 -7.56 -4.72 -2.41
C GLU A 173 -8.31 -3.85 -1.38
N PRO A 174 -8.11 -2.50 -1.40
CA PRO A 174 -8.73 -1.63 -0.40
C PRO A 174 -10.25 -1.55 -0.48
N ALA A 175 -10.85 -1.93 -1.62
CA ALA A 175 -12.31 -1.85 -1.83
C ALA A 175 -13.06 -3.17 -1.54
N ALA A 176 -12.33 -4.26 -1.24
CA ALA A 176 -12.94 -5.57 -1.03
C ALA A 176 -13.96 -5.55 0.12
N GLY A 177 -15.16 -6.10 -0.13
CA GLY A 177 -16.23 -6.21 0.88
C GLY A 177 -16.87 -4.89 1.34
N MET A 178 -16.56 -3.76 0.69
CA MET A 178 -17.10 -2.45 1.02
C MET A 178 -18.44 -2.18 0.34
N THR A 179 -19.31 -1.44 1.02
CA THR A 179 -20.49 -0.81 0.42
C THR A 179 -20.07 0.28 -0.59
N THR A 180 -20.95 0.67 -1.50
CA THR A 180 -20.68 1.76 -2.46
C THR A 180 -20.29 3.07 -1.76
N LYS A 181 -20.92 3.39 -0.63
CA LYS A 181 -20.59 4.59 0.15
C LYS A 181 -19.16 4.50 0.70
N GLU A 182 -18.78 3.37 1.30
CA GLU A 182 -17.43 3.15 1.84
C GLU A 182 -16.38 3.19 0.73
N ARG A 183 -16.65 2.58 -0.44
CA ARG A 183 -15.75 2.67 -1.61
C ARG A 183 -15.49 4.12 -2.03
N ASN A 184 -16.55 4.94 -2.16
CA ASN A 184 -16.41 6.34 -2.54
C ASN A 184 -15.58 7.13 -1.50
N MET A 185 -15.80 6.86 -0.22
CA MET A 185 -15.01 7.45 0.86
C MET A 185 -13.54 6.99 0.82
N THR A 186 -13.29 5.73 0.49
CA THR A 186 -11.93 5.19 0.32
C THR A 186 -11.22 5.82 -0.87
N VAL A 187 -11.92 5.99 -2.01
CA VAL A 187 -11.38 6.72 -3.17
C VAL A 187 -10.94 8.14 -2.76
N GLN A 188 -11.80 8.87 -2.05
CA GLN A 188 -11.47 10.22 -1.59
C GLN A 188 -10.30 10.23 -0.63
N LEU A 189 -10.24 9.31 0.33
CA LEU A 189 -9.13 9.16 1.27
C LEU A 189 -7.80 8.94 0.52
N LEU A 190 -7.76 8.00 -0.42
CA LEU A 190 -6.54 7.70 -1.18
C LEU A 190 -6.10 8.87 -2.06
N ARG A 191 -7.05 9.58 -2.69
CA ARG A 191 -6.76 10.80 -3.45
C ARG A 191 -6.19 11.91 -2.57
N ASP A 192 -6.73 12.11 -1.37
CA ASP A 192 -6.23 13.13 -0.45
C ASP A 192 -4.84 12.79 0.06
N LEU A 193 -4.60 11.54 0.42
CA LEU A 193 -3.27 11.06 0.84
C LEU A 193 -2.24 11.17 -0.29
N SER A 194 -2.63 10.92 -1.53
CA SER A 194 -1.71 10.96 -2.69
C SER A 194 -1.21 12.37 -3.03
N LYS A 195 -1.75 13.42 -2.43
CA LYS A 195 -1.22 14.79 -2.57
C LYS A 195 0.14 14.98 -1.89
N THR A 196 0.46 14.14 -0.91
CA THR A 196 1.67 14.24 -0.09
C THR A 196 2.43 12.94 0.09
N LYS A 197 1.94 11.84 -0.44
CA LYS A 197 2.53 10.50 -0.33
C LYS A 197 2.39 9.77 -1.65
N SER A 198 3.29 8.83 -1.91
CA SER A 198 3.08 7.90 -3.02
C SER A 198 2.28 6.71 -2.55
N ILE A 199 1.37 6.24 -3.39
CA ILE A 199 0.47 5.13 -3.06
C ILE A 199 0.41 4.17 -4.24
N ILE A 200 0.67 2.90 -3.98
CA ILE A 200 0.41 1.81 -4.91
C ILE A 200 -0.83 1.07 -4.42
N VAL A 201 -1.83 0.99 -5.29
CA VAL A 201 -3.06 0.24 -5.04
C VAL A 201 -3.08 -0.96 -5.99
N VAL A 202 -3.16 -2.17 -5.44
CA VAL A 202 -3.45 -3.38 -6.22
C VAL A 202 -4.95 -3.62 -6.13
N GLU A 203 -5.62 -3.65 -7.27
CA GLU A 203 -7.08 -3.80 -7.35
C GLU A 203 -7.50 -4.53 -8.63
N HIS A 204 -8.70 -5.10 -8.59
CA HIS A 204 -9.34 -5.75 -9.73
C HIS A 204 -10.71 -5.13 -10.05
N ASP A 205 -11.22 -4.23 -9.20
CA ASP A 205 -12.47 -3.48 -9.44
C ASP A 205 -12.17 -2.27 -10.34
N MET A 206 -12.56 -2.39 -11.62
CA MET A 206 -12.28 -1.37 -12.64
C MET A 206 -13.02 -0.05 -12.38
N ASP A 207 -14.20 -0.10 -11.74
CA ASP A 207 -14.96 1.10 -11.40
C ASP A 207 -14.28 1.85 -10.26
N PHE A 208 -13.75 1.12 -9.28
CA PHE A 208 -12.95 1.73 -8.21
C PHE A 208 -11.70 2.41 -8.78
N ILE A 209 -10.96 1.75 -9.68
CA ILE A 209 -9.75 2.30 -10.32
C ILE A 209 -10.11 3.53 -11.17
N ARG A 210 -11.21 3.47 -11.94
CA ARG A 210 -11.70 4.61 -12.71
C ARG A 210 -12.00 5.80 -11.82
N ASN A 211 -12.65 5.54 -10.69
CA ASN A 211 -12.95 6.57 -9.70
C ASN A 211 -11.70 7.09 -9.00
N LEU A 212 -10.62 6.32 -8.85
CA LEU A 212 -9.33 6.82 -8.38
C LEU A 212 -8.73 7.86 -9.34
N GLY A 213 -8.95 7.73 -10.65
CA GLY A 213 -8.48 8.67 -11.65
C GLY A 213 -6.95 8.77 -11.72
N CYS A 214 -6.24 7.67 -11.47
CA CYS A 214 -4.79 7.59 -11.41
C CYS A 214 -4.19 6.89 -12.64
N ARG A 215 -2.87 6.93 -12.76
CA ARG A 215 -2.14 6.10 -13.72
C ARG A 215 -2.22 4.64 -13.33
N VAL A 216 -2.38 3.77 -14.33
CA VAL A 216 -2.54 2.33 -14.18
C VAL A 216 -1.36 1.62 -14.82
N THR A 217 -0.80 0.62 -14.16
CA THR A 217 0.17 -0.33 -14.68
C THR A 217 -0.51 -1.70 -14.77
N VAL A 218 -0.52 -2.29 -15.95
CA VAL A 218 -1.03 -3.64 -16.19
C VAL A 218 0.13 -4.62 -16.12
N LEU A 219 0.07 -5.58 -15.21
CA LEU A 219 1.01 -6.68 -15.13
C LEU A 219 0.43 -7.94 -15.79
N HIS A 220 1.27 -8.64 -16.53
CA HIS A 220 1.01 -9.95 -17.11
C HIS A 220 2.28 -10.79 -17.12
N GLU A 221 2.21 -12.04 -16.68
CA GLU A 221 3.34 -12.99 -16.65
C GLU A 221 4.63 -12.39 -16.06
N GLY A 222 4.46 -11.63 -14.96
CA GLY A 222 5.58 -11.02 -14.24
C GLY A 222 6.24 -9.82 -14.92
N SER A 223 5.64 -9.28 -15.98
CA SER A 223 6.15 -8.12 -16.72
C SER A 223 5.10 -7.02 -16.85
N VAL A 224 5.54 -5.78 -17.18
CA VAL A 224 4.61 -4.70 -17.51
C VAL A 224 4.10 -4.90 -18.93
N LEU A 225 2.79 -5.06 -19.07
CA LEU A 225 2.12 -5.18 -20.37
C LEU A 225 1.74 -3.82 -20.95
N ALA A 226 1.19 -2.93 -20.12
CA ALA A 226 0.76 -1.60 -20.55
C ALA A 226 0.75 -0.63 -19.37
N GLU A 227 0.87 0.67 -19.67
CA GLU A 227 0.73 1.75 -18.71
C GLU A 227 -0.04 2.93 -19.29
N GLY A 228 -0.83 3.61 -18.46
CA GLY A 228 -1.58 4.80 -18.88
C GLY A 228 -2.77 5.10 -18.00
N SER A 229 -3.72 5.90 -18.49
CA SER A 229 -5.03 6.03 -17.85
C SER A 229 -5.83 4.73 -17.98
N ILE A 230 -6.81 4.53 -17.10
CA ILE A 230 -7.69 3.34 -17.20
C ILE A 230 -8.36 3.22 -18.58
N ASP A 231 -8.76 4.35 -19.17
CA ASP A 231 -9.39 4.37 -20.50
C ASP A 231 -8.39 4.05 -21.63
N HIS A 232 -7.11 4.35 -21.44
CA HIS A 232 -6.05 3.98 -22.37
C HIS A 232 -5.76 2.48 -22.31
N VAL A 233 -5.50 1.94 -21.13
CA VAL A 233 -5.15 0.53 -20.98
C VAL A 233 -6.30 -0.41 -21.30
N SER A 234 -7.56 -0.01 -21.03
CA SER A 234 -8.75 -0.81 -21.37
C SER A 234 -9.06 -0.91 -22.88
N LYS A 235 -8.44 -0.04 -23.71
CA LYS A 235 -8.52 -0.10 -25.18
C LYS A 235 -7.36 -0.86 -25.81
N ASN A 236 -6.32 -1.19 -25.06
CA ASN A 236 -5.20 -1.95 -25.56
C ASN A 236 -5.63 -3.40 -25.85
N LYS A 237 -5.42 -3.86 -27.09
CA LYS A 237 -5.86 -5.18 -27.55
C LYS A 237 -5.25 -6.31 -26.72
N GLU A 238 -3.97 -6.25 -26.41
CA GLU A 238 -3.27 -7.25 -25.59
C GLU A 238 -3.85 -7.30 -24.17
N VAL A 239 -4.16 -6.14 -23.57
CA VAL A 239 -4.80 -6.09 -22.24
C VAL A 239 -6.19 -6.74 -22.30
N VAL A 240 -6.99 -6.42 -23.34
CA VAL A 240 -8.33 -7.01 -23.52
C VAL A 240 -8.24 -8.53 -23.68
N GLU A 241 -7.31 -9.05 -24.49
CA GLU A 241 -7.09 -10.48 -24.68
C GLU A 241 -6.71 -11.19 -23.38
N VAL A 242 -5.83 -10.61 -22.60
CA VAL A 242 -5.39 -11.16 -21.30
C VAL A 242 -6.53 -11.25 -20.29
N TYR A 243 -7.44 -10.26 -20.28
CA TYR A 243 -8.58 -10.24 -19.36
C TYR A 243 -9.76 -11.08 -19.83
N LEU A 244 -9.95 -11.24 -21.14
CA LEU A 244 -11.03 -12.05 -21.72
C LEU A 244 -10.64 -13.54 -21.89
N GLY A 245 -9.37 -13.90 -21.66
CA GLY A 245 -8.90 -15.29 -21.73
C GLY A 245 -8.97 -15.88 -23.13
N ARG A 246 -8.72 -15.08 -24.17
CA ARG A 246 -8.69 -15.50 -25.58
C ARG A 246 -7.27 -15.57 -26.09
#